data_d675c1823e67f80e481c96acc75b1d69
#
_entry.id   d675c1823e67f80e481c96acc75b1d69
#
_cell.length_a   1.000
_cell.length_b   1.000
_cell.length_c   1.000
_cell.angle_alpha   90.00
_cell.angle_beta   90.00
_cell.angle_gamma   90.00
#
_symmetry.space_group_name_H-M   'P 1'
#
loop_
_entity.id
_entity.type
_entity.pdbx_description
1 polymer ?
#
loop_
_entity_poly.entity_id
_entity_poly.type
_entity_poly.pdbx_seq_one_letter_code
_entity_poly.pdbx_strand_id
1 'polypeptide(L)'
;FQTFYTFCRFAENNSAMISYFFEDTDFIFKGKSRNNKWLRLVAESEIRRIGDISIIFCSDNYILNVNQQYLQHDYFTDIITFDYCEGDRLSGDLFISVDSVRENAIEYGTDFVEELNRVIVHGVLHLIGYDDHTDEDIAMMRKKENYYLSLRELL
;
A
#
# COMPACT_ATOMS: atom_id res chain seq x y z
N PHE A 1 15.00 4.99 -15.59
CA PHE A 1 15.96 4.04 -14.96
C PHE A 1 16.60 4.59 -13.69
N GLN A 2 16.93 5.87 -13.65
CA GLN A 2 17.59 6.48 -12.48
C GLN A 2 16.65 6.73 -11.29
N THR A 3 15.36 6.90 -11.52
CA THR A 3 14.37 7.21 -10.48
C THR A 3 14.11 6.01 -9.55
N PHE A 4 14.13 4.79 -10.09
CA PHE A 4 13.84 3.57 -9.32
C PHE A 4 14.96 3.19 -8.34
N TYR A 5 16.21 3.40 -8.73
CA TYR A 5 17.35 3.16 -7.83
C TYR A 5 17.41 4.18 -6.68
N THR A 6 16.75 5.32 -6.84
CA THR A 6 16.72 6.35 -5.80
C THR A 6 15.76 5.99 -4.68
N PHE A 7 14.65 5.28 -4.96
CA PHE A 7 13.71 4.82 -3.93
C PHE A 7 14.34 3.80 -2.97
N CYS A 8 15.17 2.89 -3.49
CA CYS A 8 15.84 1.88 -2.66
C CYS A 8 17.05 2.41 -1.86
N ARG A 9 17.61 3.59 -2.19
CA ARG A 9 18.85 4.09 -1.58
C ARG A 9 18.69 5.03 -0.39
N PHE A 10 17.48 5.51 -0.09
CA PHE A 10 17.29 6.41 1.06
C PHE A 10 17.12 5.70 2.41
N ALA A 11 17.22 4.38 2.47
CA ALA A 11 17.02 3.58 3.67
C ALA A 11 18.29 3.32 4.50
N GLU A 12 19.35 4.11 4.34
CA GLU A 12 20.57 3.94 5.15
C GLU A 12 20.55 4.64 6.51
N ASN A 13 19.45 5.27 6.90
CA ASN A 13 19.30 5.80 8.25
C ASN A 13 18.44 4.89 9.13
N ASN A 14 18.99 4.48 10.25
CA ASN A 14 18.51 3.53 11.25
C ASN A 14 17.13 3.82 11.91
N SER A 15 16.28 4.66 11.31
CA SER A 15 14.93 4.95 11.81
C SER A 15 13.89 4.42 10.85
N ALA A 16 13.06 3.48 11.31
CA ALA A 16 11.90 2.96 10.59
C ALA A 16 10.98 4.10 10.12
N MET A 17 10.72 4.20 8.80
CA MET A 17 10.02 5.33 8.21
C MET A 17 8.98 4.89 7.19
N ILE A 18 7.78 5.50 7.27
CA ILE A 18 6.79 5.44 6.20
C ILE A 18 6.95 6.71 5.38
N SER A 19 7.30 6.55 4.11
CA SER A 19 7.55 7.64 3.17
C SER A 19 6.49 7.67 2.07
N TYR A 20 6.15 8.86 1.59
CA TYR A 20 5.11 9.08 0.60
C TYR A 20 5.68 9.75 -0.63
N PHE A 21 5.38 9.20 -1.80
CA PHE A 21 5.86 9.68 -3.08
C PHE A 21 4.69 9.83 -4.06
N PHE A 22 4.86 10.68 -5.07
CA PHE A 22 3.84 10.99 -6.07
C PHE A 22 4.50 10.95 -7.45
N GLU A 23 3.98 10.12 -8.33
CA GLU A 23 4.53 9.91 -9.67
C GLU A 23 3.43 9.99 -10.73
N ASP A 24 3.62 10.86 -11.71
CA ASP A 24 2.67 11.06 -12.81
C ASP A 24 1.22 11.31 -12.32
N THR A 25 1.08 12.12 -11.27
CA THR A 25 -0.21 12.49 -10.69
C THR A 25 -0.11 13.84 -9.99
N ASP A 26 -1.20 14.60 -9.98
CA ASP A 26 -1.36 15.83 -9.20
C ASP A 26 -2.04 15.58 -7.84
N PHE A 27 -2.32 14.33 -7.52
CA PHE A 27 -2.92 13.92 -6.25
C PHE A 27 -2.05 14.33 -5.06
N ILE A 28 -2.71 14.84 -4.02
CA ILE A 28 -2.06 15.19 -2.74
C ILE A 28 -2.67 14.33 -1.63
N PHE A 29 -1.83 13.57 -0.94
CA PHE A 29 -2.25 12.77 0.20
C PHE A 29 -2.22 13.60 1.49
N LYS A 30 -3.38 13.72 2.12
CA LYS A 30 -3.54 14.42 3.39
C LYS A 30 -3.62 13.42 4.56
N GLY A 31 -3.18 13.86 5.74
CA GLY A 31 -3.29 13.03 6.95
C GLY A 31 -2.20 11.97 7.09
N LYS A 32 -0.99 12.24 6.62
CA LYS A 32 0.17 11.34 6.75
C LYS A 32 0.41 10.89 8.20
N SER A 33 0.31 11.81 9.15
CA SER A 33 0.52 11.51 10.58
C SER A 33 -0.50 10.49 11.11
N ARG A 34 -1.78 10.69 10.80
CA ARG A 34 -2.85 9.72 11.16
C ARG A 34 -2.62 8.38 10.49
N ASN A 35 -2.25 8.39 9.22
CA ASN A 35 -1.97 7.16 8.48
C ASN A 35 -0.78 6.40 9.07
N ASN A 36 0.29 7.09 9.43
CA ASN A 36 1.46 6.47 10.06
C ASN A 36 1.10 5.81 11.40
N LYS A 37 0.31 6.48 12.24
CA LYS A 37 -0.18 5.91 13.50
C LYS A 37 -1.02 4.66 13.25
N TRP A 38 -1.91 4.72 12.28
CA TRP A 38 -2.76 3.59 11.92
C TRP A 38 -1.97 2.39 11.44
N LEU A 39 -1.04 2.57 10.51
CA LEU A 39 -0.23 1.47 9.98
C LEU A 39 0.70 0.86 11.04
N ARG A 40 1.19 1.66 11.99
CA ARG A 40 1.91 1.11 13.15
C ARG A 40 1.00 0.25 14.01
N LEU A 41 -0.22 0.70 14.27
CA LEU A 41 -1.22 -0.08 15.01
C LEU A 41 -1.54 -1.41 14.29
N VAL A 42 -1.69 -1.37 12.95
CA VAL A 42 -1.90 -2.59 12.16
C VAL A 42 -0.75 -3.57 12.34
N ALA A 43 0.48 -3.11 12.18
CA ALA A 43 1.67 -3.94 12.34
C ALA A 43 1.76 -4.54 13.75
N GLU A 44 1.62 -3.72 14.78
CA GLU A 44 1.68 -4.15 16.18
C GLU A 44 0.59 -5.18 16.51
N SER A 45 -0.63 -4.99 15.98
CA SER A 45 -1.74 -5.93 16.16
C SER A 45 -1.47 -7.30 15.54
N GLU A 46 -0.61 -7.37 14.54
CA GLU A 46 -0.19 -8.61 13.87
C GLU A 46 1.21 -9.10 14.36
N ILE A 47 1.68 -8.55 15.47
CA ILE A 47 2.98 -8.89 16.07
C ILE A 47 4.13 -8.65 15.08
N ARG A 48 4.03 -7.52 14.37
CA ARG A 48 5.04 -7.00 13.47
C ARG A 48 5.44 -5.60 13.89
N ARG A 49 6.50 -5.08 13.29
CA ARG A 49 6.92 -3.68 13.44
C ARG A 49 7.15 -3.05 12.08
N ILE A 50 6.89 -1.76 11.97
CA ILE A 50 7.15 -1.01 10.76
C ILE A 50 8.67 -0.85 10.57
N GLY A 51 9.13 -1.20 9.39
CA GLY A 51 10.45 -0.87 8.87
C GLY A 51 10.38 0.32 7.93
N ASP A 52 10.97 0.19 6.75
CA ASP A 52 10.94 1.21 5.72
C ASP A 52 9.88 0.86 4.67
N ILE A 53 8.77 1.57 4.71
CA ILE A 53 7.67 1.40 3.76
C ILE A 53 7.56 2.67 2.92
N SER A 54 7.62 2.51 1.59
CA SER A 54 7.36 3.57 0.64
C SER A 54 5.96 3.39 0.04
N ILE A 55 5.13 4.42 0.12
CA ILE A 55 3.82 4.46 -0.52
C ILE A 55 3.91 5.43 -1.69
N ILE A 56 3.79 4.91 -2.89
CA ILE A 56 3.92 5.66 -4.14
C ILE A 56 2.55 5.77 -4.80
N PHE A 57 1.95 6.96 -4.73
CA PHE A 57 0.71 7.27 -5.45
C PHE A 57 1.04 7.63 -6.88
N CYS A 58 0.40 7.00 -7.84
CA CYS A 58 0.71 7.17 -9.25
C CYS A 58 -0.52 7.10 -10.15
N SER A 59 -0.32 7.33 -11.45
CA SER A 59 -1.34 7.16 -12.48
C SER A 59 -1.48 5.70 -12.91
N ASP A 60 -2.56 5.38 -13.63
CA ASP A 60 -2.76 4.09 -14.28
C ASP A 60 -1.62 3.76 -15.25
N ASN A 61 -1.19 4.73 -16.05
CA ASN A 61 -0.09 4.52 -17.01
C ASN A 61 1.24 4.22 -16.29
N TYR A 62 1.50 4.88 -15.19
CA TYR A 62 2.71 4.65 -14.40
C TYR A 62 2.73 3.24 -13.81
N ILE A 63 1.63 2.82 -13.18
CA ILE A 63 1.55 1.49 -12.57
C ILE A 63 1.57 0.37 -13.62
N LEU A 64 0.98 0.61 -14.80
CA LEU A 64 1.06 -0.32 -15.93
C LEU A 64 2.52 -0.53 -16.38
N ASN A 65 3.30 0.56 -16.49
CA ASN A 65 4.73 0.47 -16.82
C ASN A 65 5.51 -0.30 -15.75
N VAL A 66 5.23 -0.08 -14.47
CA VAL A 66 5.84 -0.84 -13.37
C VAL A 66 5.51 -2.33 -13.50
N ASN A 67 4.25 -2.65 -13.77
CA ASN A 67 3.76 -4.02 -13.92
C ASN A 67 4.45 -4.74 -15.11
N GLN A 68 4.59 -4.06 -16.24
CA GLN A 68 5.27 -4.59 -17.44
C GLN A 68 6.77 -4.81 -17.20
N GLN A 69 7.46 -3.82 -16.60
CA GLN A 69 8.92 -3.86 -16.44
C GLN A 69 9.38 -4.84 -15.36
N TYR A 70 8.64 -4.99 -14.27
CA TYR A 70 9.10 -5.73 -13.08
C TYR A 70 8.37 -7.05 -12.87
N LEU A 71 7.12 -7.17 -13.31
CA LEU A 71 6.32 -8.38 -13.13
C LEU A 71 5.97 -9.07 -14.44
N GLN A 72 6.35 -8.48 -15.58
CA GLN A 72 6.06 -8.97 -16.93
C GLN A 72 4.55 -9.17 -17.18
N HIS A 73 3.73 -8.39 -16.50
CA HIS A 73 2.29 -8.35 -16.66
C HIS A 73 1.87 -7.14 -17.49
N ASP A 74 0.89 -7.29 -18.35
CA ASP A 74 0.36 -6.25 -19.22
C ASP A 74 -1.12 -6.00 -18.94
N TYR A 75 -1.43 -5.66 -17.69
CA TYR A 75 -2.78 -5.30 -17.27
C TYR A 75 -2.76 -4.23 -16.18
N PHE A 76 -3.85 -3.48 -16.07
CA PHE A 76 -4.03 -2.50 -15.01
C PHE A 76 -4.35 -3.19 -13.68
N THR A 77 -3.81 -2.62 -12.61
CA THR A 77 -4.11 -3.02 -11.23
C THR A 77 -4.18 -1.76 -10.36
N ASP A 78 -4.86 -1.82 -9.24
CA ASP A 78 -4.94 -0.70 -8.29
C ASP A 78 -3.68 -0.60 -7.40
N ILE A 79 -3.01 -1.71 -7.14
CA ILE A 79 -1.80 -1.75 -6.29
C ILE A 79 -0.81 -2.81 -6.78
N ILE A 80 0.47 -2.47 -6.64
CA ILE A 80 1.58 -3.43 -6.74
C ILE A 80 2.40 -3.33 -5.46
N THR A 81 2.68 -4.47 -4.84
CA THR A 81 3.43 -4.57 -3.59
C THR A 81 4.76 -5.29 -3.84
N PHE A 82 5.87 -4.61 -3.53
CA PHE A 82 7.19 -5.23 -3.47
C PHE A 82 7.58 -5.47 -2.02
N ASP A 83 7.81 -6.72 -1.66
CA ASP A 83 8.07 -7.18 -0.31
C ASP A 83 9.58 -7.29 -0.05
N TYR A 84 10.09 -6.49 0.89
CA TYR A 84 11.48 -6.52 1.37
C TYR A 84 11.54 -6.82 2.87
N CYS A 85 10.48 -7.47 3.42
CA CYS A 85 10.39 -7.77 4.85
C CYS A 85 11.51 -8.70 5.31
N GLU A 86 12.02 -8.43 6.51
CA GLU A 86 13.00 -9.26 7.21
C GLU A 86 12.54 -9.54 8.64
N GLY A 87 12.33 -10.82 8.97
CA GLY A 87 11.82 -11.21 10.29
C GLY A 87 10.43 -10.58 10.57
N ASP A 88 10.32 -9.87 11.69
CA ASP A 88 9.09 -9.16 12.08
C ASP A 88 8.99 -7.73 11.53
N ARG A 89 10.02 -7.27 10.81
CA ARG A 89 10.10 -5.92 10.26
C ARG A 89 9.47 -5.83 8.89
N LEU A 90 8.41 -5.02 8.76
CA LEU A 90 7.72 -4.79 7.50
C LEU A 90 8.45 -3.72 6.69
N SER A 91 8.94 -4.10 5.52
CA SER A 91 9.60 -3.21 4.58
C SER A 91 9.13 -3.51 3.17
N GLY A 92 8.90 -2.49 2.38
CA GLY A 92 8.45 -2.69 1.01
C GLY A 92 8.02 -1.41 0.31
N ASP A 93 7.68 -1.56 -0.96
CA ASP A 93 7.15 -0.50 -1.80
C ASP A 93 5.71 -0.83 -2.22
N LEU A 94 4.79 0.11 -1.97
CA LEU A 94 3.40 0.02 -2.37
C LEU A 94 3.14 1.05 -3.47
N PHE A 95 2.98 0.59 -4.72
CA PHE A 95 2.55 1.46 -5.83
C PHE A 95 1.04 1.41 -5.92
N ILE A 96 0.39 2.55 -5.80
CA ILE A 96 -1.08 2.67 -5.78
C ILE A 96 -1.52 3.60 -6.90
N SER A 97 -2.33 3.07 -7.82
CA SER A 97 -2.96 3.90 -8.85
C SER A 97 -4.14 4.67 -8.27
N VAL A 98 -4.00 5.98 -8.20
CA VAL A 98 -5.07 6.89 -7.75
C VAL A 98 -6.27 6.82 -8.70
N ASP A 99 -6.02 6.66 -10.00
CA ASP A 99 -7.09 6.55 -11.02
C ASP A 99 -7.93 5.29 -10.78
N SER A 100 -7.29 4.13 -10.60
CA SER A 100 -7.97 2.87 -10.31
C SER A 100 -8.73 2.90 -8.98
N VAL A 101 -8.17 3.56 -7.96
CA VAL A 101 -8.87 3.72 -6.66
C VAL A 101 -10.14 4.55 -6.83
N ARG A 102 -10.11 5.63 -7.64
CA ARG A 102 -11.31 6.42 -7.94
C ARG A 102 -12.38 5.61 -8.65
N GLU A 103 -12.00 4.81 -9.63
CA GLU A 103 -12.90 3.92 -10.36
C GLU A 103 -13.50 2.86 -9.43
N ASN A 104 -12.71 2.24 -8.58
CA ASN A 104 -13.16 1.26 -7.60
C ASN A 104 -14.17 1.88 -6.62
N ALA A 105 -13.91 3.09 -6.13
CA ALA A 105 -14.81 3.78 -5.22
C ALA A 105 -16.20 4.01 -5.86
N ILE A 106 -16.23 4.40 -7.13
CA ILE A 106 -17.48 4.56 -7.88
C ILE A 106 -18.18 3.21 -8.07
N GLU A 107 -17.45 2.19 -8.49
CA GLU A 107 -18.00 0.85 -8.74
C GLU A 107 -18.60 0.22 -7.48
N TYR A 108 -17.93 0.37 -6.34
CA TYR A 108 -18.38 -0.21 -5.06
C TYR A 108 -19.30 0.72 -4.26
N GLY A 109 -19.58 1.93 -4.76
CA GLY A 109 -20.43 2.89 -4.08
C GLY A 109 -19.88 3.37 -2.74
N THR A 110 -18.55 3.46 -2.63
CA THR A 110 -17.85 3.94 -1.44
C THR A 110 -17.23 5.32 -1.69
N ASP A 111 -16.80 5.97 -0.61
CA ASP A 111 -16.05 7.20 -0.68
C ASP A 111 -14.60 6.94 -1.13
N PHE A 112 -14.02 7.87 -1.91
CA PHE A 112 -12.64 7.74 -2.41
C PHE A 112 -11.62 7.54 -1.28
N VAL A 113 -11.75 8.29 -0.19
CA VAL A 113 -10.82 8.19 0.94
C VAL A 113 -10.94 6.83 1.64
N GLU A 114 -12.14 6.31 1.77
CA GLU A 114 -12.37 4.96 2.32
C GLU A 114 -11.72 3.89 1.45
N GLU A 115 -11.95 3.94 0.13
CA GLU A 115 -11.34 2.98 -0.80
C GLU A 115 -9.81 3.11 -0.82
N LEU A 116 -9.27 4.33 -0.80
CA LEU A 116 -7.83 4.55 -0.73
C LEU A 116 -7.22 3.92 0.53
N ASN A 117 -7.85 4.11 1.68
CA ASN A 117 -7.41 3.51 2.93
C ASN A 117 -7.48 1.97 2.88
N ARG A 118 -8.51 1.42 2.24
CA ARG A 118 -8.63 -0.02 2.02
C ARG A 118 -7.48 -0.57 1.19
N VAL A 119 -7.14 0.09 0.09
CA VAL A 119 -6.03 -0.31 -0.79
C VAL A 119 -4.69 -0.20 -0.06
N ILE A 120 -4.47 0.86 0.72
CA ILE A 120 -3.24 1.00 1.52
C ILE A 120 -3.09 -0.16 2.51
N VAL A 121 -4.11 -0.44 3.32
CA VAL A 121 -4.03 -1.53 4.30
C VAL A 121 -3.95 -2.91 3.65
N HIS A 122 -4.59 -3.10 2.50
CA HIS A 122 -4.47 -4.31 1.69
C HIS A 122 -3.01 -4.62 1.35
N GLY A 123 -2.27 -3.61 0.87
CA GLY A 123 -0.84 -3.76 0.59
C GLY A 123 -0.01 -4.08 1.83
N VAL A 124 -0.30 -3.44 2.95
CA VAL A 124 0.39 -3.73 4.23
C VAL A 124 0.06 -5.15 4.71
N LEU A 125 -1.18 -5.62 4.55
CA LEU A 125 -1.58 -6.98 4.89
C LEU A 125 -0.85 -8.02 4.03
N HIS A 126 -0.59 -7.73 2.76
CA HIS A 126 0.28 -8.56 1.93
C HIS A 126 1.71 -8.64 2.50
N LEU A 127 2.28 -7.52 2.94
CA LEU A 127 3.60 -7.52 3.59
C LEU A 127 3.61 -8.35 4.89
N ILE A 128 2.50 -8.39 5.61
CA ILE A 128 2.33 -9.21 6.82
C ILE A 128 2.28 -10.70 6.49
N GLY A 129 1.82 -11.07 5.29
CA GLY A 129 1.77 -12.44 4.80
C GLY A 129 0.38 -12.95 4.44
N TYR A 130 -0.63 -12.09 4.44
CA TYR A 130 -1.97 -12.45 3.95
C TYR A 130 -1.97 -12.49 2.43
N ASP A 131 -2.60 -13.51 1.85
CA ASP A 131 -2.78 -13.68 0.42
C ASP A 131 -4.21 -13.34 -0.03
N ASP A 132 -4.43 -13.37 -1.35
CA ASP A 132 -5.73 -13.16 -1.98
C ASP A 132 -5.94 -14.08 -3.21
N HIS A 133 -5.36 -15.29 -3.17
CA HIS A 133 -5.40 -16.24 -4.27
C HIS A 133 -6.58 -17.20 -4.20
N THR A 134 -6.91 -17.73 -3.02
CA THR A 134 -8.05 -18.62 -2.81
C THR A 134 -9.26 -17.84 -2.29
N ASP A 135 -10.46 -18.44 -2.37
CA ASP A 135 -11.68 -17.84 -1.81
C ASP A 135 -11.55 -17.61 -0.29
N GLU A 136 -10.90 -18.53 0.43
CA GLU A 136 -10.63 -18.39 1.85
C GLU A 136 -9.65 -17.24 2.11
N ASP A 137 -8.60 -17.11 1.31
CA ASP A 137 -7.63 -16.00 1.43
C ASP A 137 -8.31 -14.64 1.19
N ILE A 138 -9.13 -14.54 0.15
CA ILE A 138 -9.89 -13.34 -0.18
C ILE A 138 -10.83 -12.95 0.96
N ALA A 139 -11.54 -13.93 1.52
CA ALA A 139 -12.44 -13.71 2.65
C ALA A 139 -11.70 -13.23 3.90
N MET A 140 -10.55 -13.85 4.20
CA MET A 140 -9.70 -13.44 5.34
C MET A 140 -9.13 -12.04 5.12
N MET A 141 -8.63 -11.75 3.93
CA MET A 141 -8.12 -10.42 3.56
C MET A 141 -9.20 -9.36 3.76
N ARG A 142 -10.40 -9.58 3.24
CA ARG A 142 -11.54 -8.66 3.40
C ARG A 142 -11.92 -8.44 4.85
N LYS A 143 -11.92 -9.50 5.66
CA LYS A 143 -12.19 -9.44 7.09
C LYS A 143 -11.16 -8.57 7.82
N LYS A 144 -9.88 -8.74 7.50
CA LYS A 144 -8.79 -7.96 8.08
C LYS A 144 -8.85 -6.49 7.63
N GLU A 145 -9.10 -6.23 6.36
CA GLU A 145 -9.30 -4.86 5.85
C GLU A 145 -10.42 -4.15 6.60
N ASN A 146 -11.59 -4.78 6.73
CA ASN A 146 -12.74 -4.21 7.43
C ASN A 146 -12.42 -3.93 8.91
N TYR A 147 -11.74 -4.84 9.57
CA TYR A 147 -11.34 -4.69 10.97
C TYR A 147 -10.42 -3.48 11.15
N TYR A 148 -9.37 -3.38 10.34
CA TYR A 148 -8.40 -2.29 10.47
C TYR A 148 -8.96 -0.93 10.02
N LEU A 149 -9.86 -0.91 9.04
CA LEU A 149 -10.60 0.31 8.70
C LEU A 149 -11.46 0.80 9.87
N SER A 150 -12.11 -0.11 10.59
CA SER A 150 -12.91 0.25 11.78
C SER A 150 -12.03 0.83 12.90
N LEU A 151 -10.83 0.29 13.11
CA LEU A 151 -9.88 0.85 14.08
C LEU A 151 -9.38 2.23 13.69
N ARG A 152 -9.23 2.50 12.38
CA ARG A 152 -8.81 3.81 11.87
C ARG A 152 -9.79 4.91 12.27
N GLU A 153 -11.08 4.62 12.35
CA GLU A 153 -12.11 5.58 12.76
C GLU A 153 -11.93 6.04 14.22
N LEU A 154 -11.24 5.25 15.05
CA LEU A 154 -10.97 5.58 16.45
C LEU A 154 -9.73 6.48 16.65
N LEU A 155 -8.96 6.70 15.58
CA LEU A 155 -7.79 7.57 15.60
C LEU A 155 -8.17 8.97 15.12
#